data_3f97229e6481284c69d48023a5b0d908
#
_entry.id   3f97229e6481284c69d48023a5b0d908
#
_cell.length_a   1.000
_cell.length_b   1.000
_cell.length_c   1.000
_cell.angle_alpha   90.00
_cell.angle_beta   90.00
_cell.angle_gamma   90.00
#
_symmetry.space_group_name_H-M   'P 1'
#
loop_
_entity.id
_entity.type
_entity.pdbx_description
1 polymer ?
#
loop_
_entity_poly.entity_id
_entity_poly.type
_entity_poly.pdbx_seq_one_letter_code
_entity_poly.pdbx_strand_id
1 'polypeptide(L)'
;MVVILAFVMNLMSRGMGETFAVFLLPIESEMGWTRATLAGIYALYMGAHGLAGIVVGWCVDRVGPRAVYTGGLGLYGLAFSLAQFGTAPWHFYLTTGVIAGVAMTAIGMTTATVLITRWYQGPRAGQLSPAISITYAGMGAGVMLWIPVTQVLIDSIGWRQAYGVLGLILFAGAVVVYLLPWQRLSRPTDPGLSTTSKAGAGSHKSGSSDLRSALRTPVFWSLFMILFVTAVAIYLVSPQMVAYLVSVGFGATTASLAFSGHGFLTVFGIAGTGWLAGQYGSRRIVTLSYAMTITGIIGLATLMAFPVLLLLALAIVPLGLSQGSRGPIVSAQASRVFAGRGLGAIYGAMTMGVGLGGMIGTWLSGVL
;
A
#
# COMPACT_ATOMS: atom_id res chain seq x y z
N MET A 1 16.42 5.30 12.06
CA MET A 1 16.93 4.66 10.83
C MET A 1 15.98 3.59 10.29
N VAL A 2 15.56 2.59 11.07
CA VAL A 2 14.64 1.52 10.61
C VAL A 2 13.29 2.06 10.14
N VAL A 3 12.68 2.98 10.89
CA VAL A 3 11.40 3.63 10.52
C VAL A 3 11.53 4.43 9.22
N ILE A 4 12.67 5.13 9.03
CA ILE A 4 12.93 5.88 7.78
C ILE A 4 13.05 4.91 6.59
N LEU A 5 13.78 3.81 6.75
CA LEU A 5 13.87 2.78 5.71
C LEU A 5 12.47 2.22 5.37
N ALA A 6 11.70 1.84 6.37
CA ALA A 6 10.37 1.30 6.18
C ALA A 6 9.41 2.34 5.56
N PHE A 7 9.52 3.63 5.93
CA PHE A 7 8.80 4.73 5.30
C PHE A 7 9.15 4.84 3.81
N VAL A 8 10.46 4.88 3.46
CA VAL A 8 10.91 4.96 2.06
C VAL A 8 10.47 3.73 1.25
N MET A 9 10.53 2.53 1.84
CA MET A 9 10.06 1.32 1.16
C MET A 9 8.55 1.38 0.87
N ASN A 10 7.73 1.89 1.80
CA ASN A 10 6.30 2.07 1.57
C ASN A 10 6.00 3.20 0.58
N LEU A 11 6.81 4.27 0.58
CA LEU A 11 6.75 5.34 -0.41
C LEU A 11 6.98 4.77 -1.83
N MET A 12 8.00 3.90 -1.99
CA MET A 12 8.26 3.23 -3.27
C MET A 12 7.15 2.23 -3.62
N SER A 13 6.75 1.39 -2.66
CA SER A 13 5.76 0.33 -2.86
C SER A 13 4.44 0.88 -3.38
N ARG A 14 3.82 1.76 -2.61
CA ARG A 14 2.51 2.30 -2.92
C ARG A 14 2.57 3.35 -4.04
N GLY A 15 3.57 4.24 -3.98
CA GLY A 15 3.71 5.29 -4.97
C GLY A 15 3.88 4.75 -6.39
N MET A 16 4.77 3.77 -6.59
CA MET A 16 4.96 3.14 -7.90
C MET A 16 3.71 2.40 -8.39
N GLY A 17 2.97 1.73 -7.49
CA GLY A 17 1.74 1.04 -7.88
C GLY A 17 0.64 1.99 -8.36
N GLU A 18 0.49 3.14 -7.71
CA GLU A 18 -0.55 4.12 -8.08
C GLU A 18 -0.20 4.91 -9.34
N THR A 19 1.05 4.87 -9.84
CA THR A 19 1.41 5.49 -11.13
C THR A 19 0.62 4.93 -12.29
N PHE A 20 0.08 3.71 -12.17
CA PHE A 20 -0.80 3.13 -13.18
C PHE A 20 -1.95 4.06 -13.58
N ALA A 21 -2.47 4.86 -12.64
CA ALA A 21 -3.55 5.82 -12.91
C ALA A 21 -3.18 6.89 -13.96
N VAL A 22 -1.91 7.30 -14.05
CA VAL A 22 -1.45 8.26 -15.09
C VAL A 22 -0.99 7.56 -16.36
N PHE A 23 -0.59 6.29 -16.31
CA PHE A 23 -0.27 5.50 -17.50
C PHE A 23 -1.51 5.06 -18.28
N LEU A 24 -2.68 5.00 -17.64
CA LEU A 24 -3.90 4.45 -18.20
C LEU A 24 -4.27 5.14 -19.53
N LEU A 25 -4.40 6.46 -19.54
CA LEU A 25 -4.81 7.21 -20.73
C LEU A 25 -3.81 7.13 -21.90
N PRO A 26 -2.50 7.32 -21.69
CA PRO A 26 -1.52 7.14 -22.75
C PRO A 26 -1.53 5.74 -23.38
N ILE A 27 -1.67 4.70 -22.57
CA ILE A 27 -1.74 3.32 -23.06
C ILE A 27 -3.06 3.08 -23.81
N GLU A 28 -4.20 3.56 -23.28
CA GLU A 28 -5.52 3.48 -23.94
C GLU A 28 -5.45 4.12 -25.34
N SER A 29 -4.87 5.33 -25.44
CA SER A 29 -4.81 6.08 -26.69
C SER A 29 -3.88 5.48 -27.74
N GLU A 30 -2.72 4.91 -27.34
CA GLU A 30 -1.75 4.35 -28.28
C GLU A 30 -2.11 2.92 -28.68
N MET A 31 -2.57 2.11 -27.72
CA MET A 31 -2.82 0.67 -27.93
C MET A 31 -4.25 0.37 -28.37
N GLY A 32 -5.18 1.31 -28.20
CA GLY A 32 -6.59 1.09 -28.52
C GLY A 32 -7.27 0.06 -27.62
N TRP A 33 -6.71 -0.22 -26.45
CA TRP A 33 -7.31 -1.20 -25.51
C TRP A 33 -8.46 -0.57 -24.75
N THR A 34 -9.43 -1.42 -24.40
CA THR A 34 -10.57 -0.95 -23.60
C THR A 34 -10.17 -0.68 -22.14
N ARG A 35 -10.87 0.23 -21.50
CA ARG A 35 -10.70 0.51 -20.06
C ARG A 35 -10.87 -0.74 -19.21
N ALA A 36 -11.78 -1.65 -19.60
CA ALA A 36 -11.96 -2.93 -18.94
C ALA A 36 -10.69 -3.80 -18.98
N THR A 37 -9.97 -3.83 -20.12
CA THR A 37 -8.69 -4.54 -20.25
C THR A 37 -7.63 -3.94 -19.30
N LEU A 38 -7.51 -2.62 -19.28
CA LEU A 38 -6.55 -1.93 -18.41
C LEU A 38 -6.90 -2.08 -16.93
N ALA A 39 -8.17 -1.97 -16.58
CA ALA A 39 -8.66 -2.25 -15.23
C ALA A 39 -8.39 -3.71 -14.80
N GLY A 40 -8.51 -4.65 -15.75
CA GLY A 40 -8.16 -6.06 -15.53
C GLY A 40 -6.69 -6.27 -15.17
N ILE A 41 -5.76 -5.51 -15.79
CA ILE A 41 -4.33 -5.55 -15.45
C ILE A 41 -4.11 -5.11 -14.00
N TYR A 42 -4.72 -4.00 -13.60
CA TYR A 42 -4.59 -3.50 -12.23
C TYR A 42 -5.35 -4.36 -11.22
N ALA A 43 -6.47 -4.96 -11.61
CA ALA A 43 -7.18 -5.95 -10.78
C ALA A 43 -6.29 -7.17 -10.48
N LEU A 44 -5.58 -7.68 -11.50
CA LEU A 44 -4.62 -8.77 -11.32
C LEU A 44 -3.44 -8.36 -10.44
N TYR A 45 -2.94 -7.11 -10.58
CA TYR A 45 -1.92 -6.54 -9.71
C TYR A 45 -2.35 -6.57 -8.23
N MET A 46 -3.59 -6.17 -7.93
CA MET A 46 -4.14 -6.24 -6.57
C MET A 46 -4.33 -7.68 -6.09
N GLY A 47 -4.82 -8.57 -6.96
CA GLY A 47 -4.95 -10.00 -6.66
C GLY A 47 -3.60 -10.64 -6.33
N ALA A 48 -2.59 -10.40 -7.17
CA ALA A 48 -1.23 -10.88 -6.95
C ALA A 48 -0.61 -10.31 -5.67
N HIS A 49 -0.83 -9.01 -5.38
CA HIS A 49 -0.44 -8.37 -4.12
C HIS A 49 -1.04 -9.11 -2.91
N GLY A 50 -2.33 -9.37 -2.92
CA GLY A 50 -3.00 -10.06 -1.80
C GLY A 50 -2.48 -11.48 -1.60
N LEU A 51 -2.41 -12.28 -2.67
CA LEU A 51 -1.98 -13.67 -2.61
C LEU A 51 -0.50 -13.80 -2.20
N ALA A 52 0.35 -12.88 -2.67
CA ALA A 52 1.76 -12.86 -2.31
C ALA A 52 2.02 -12.60 -0.82
N GLY A 53 1.06 -12.02 -0.08
CA GLY A 53 1.24 -11.62 1.32
C GLY A 53 1.71 -12.74 2.23
N ILE A 54 1.14 -13.94 2.09
CA ILE A 54 1.50 -15.12 2.89
C ILE A 54 2.92 -15.60 2.53
N VAL A 55 3.23 -15.68 1.23
CA VAL A 55 4.52 -16.14 0.74
C VAL A 55 5.63 -15.17 1.13
N VAL A 56 5.40 -13.88 0.94
CA VAL A 56 6.35 -12.82 1.32
C VAL A 56 6.58 -12.80 2.83
N GLY A 57 5.51 -12.92 3.64
CA GLY A 57 5.62 -13.02 5.09
C GLY A 57 6.51 -14.18 5.52
N TRP A 58 6.32 -15.37 4.92
CA TRP A 58 7.16 -16.53 5.15
C TRP A 58 8.62 -16.31 4.69
N CYS A 59 8.82 -15.67 3.54
CA CYS A 59 10.16 -15.31 3.06
C CYS A 59 10.87 -14.36 4.04
N VAL A 60 10.19 -13.32 4.52
CA VAL A 60 10.75 -12.37 5.50
C VAL A 60 11.20 -13.07 6.78
N ASP A 61 10.43 -14.06 7.24
CA ASP A 61 10.76 -14.80 8.45
C ASP A 61 11.97 -15.73 8.27
N ARG A 62 12.18 -16.28 7.05
CA ARG A 62 13.28 -17.20 6.75
C ARG A 62 14.56 -16.52 6.28
N VAL A 63 14.45 -15.65 5.27
CA VAL A 63 15.62 -15.04 4.63
C VAL A 63 15.91 -13.61 5.12
N GLY A 64 14.98 -13.04 5.90
CA GLY A 64 15.11 -11.73 6.50
C GLY A 64 14.72 -10.56 5.57
N PRO A 65 14.54 -9.36 6.15
CA PRO A 65 14.03 -8.20 5.43
C PRO A 65 14.99 -7.66 4.37
N ARG A 66 16.32 -7.85 4.52
CA ARG A 66 17.31 -7.43 3.52
C ARG A 66 17.05 -8.08 2.17
N ALA A 67 17.00 -9.41 2.15
CA ALA A 67 16.84 -10.17 0.91
C ALA A 67 15.48 -9.89 0.26
N VAL A 68 14.41 -9.77 1.07
CA VAL A 68 13.05 -9.51 0.58
C VAL A 68 12.92 -8.10 0.01
N TYR A 69 13.46 -7.07 0.67
CA TYR A 69 13.44 -5.70 0.14
C TYR A 69 14.28 -5.57 -1.13
N THR A 70 15.50 -6.11 -1.15
CA THR A 70 16.37 -6.04 -2.33
C THR A 70 15.78 -6.81 -3.50
N GLY A 71 15.32 -8.03 -3.27
CA GLY A 71 14.68 -8.86 -4.30
C GLY A 71 13.37 -8.27 -4.79
N GLY A 72 12.55 -7.70 -3.88
CA GLY A 72 11.31 -7.03 -4.22
C GLY A 72 11.52 -5.80 -5.10
N LEU A 73 12.49 -4.92 -4.75
CA LEU A 73 12.83 -3.76 -5.58
C LEU A 73 13.38 -4.18 -6.96
N GLY A 74 14.26 -5.19 -7.00
CA GLY A 74 14.76 -5.72 -8.26
C GLY A 74 13.66 -6.31 -9.13
N LEU A 75 12.75 -7.07 -8.53
CA LEU A 75 11.60 -7.65 -9.23
C LEU A 75 10.64 -6.57 -9.75
N TYR A 76 10.43 -5.50 -8.97
CA TYR A 76 9.59 -4.37 -9.39
C TYR A 76 10.24 -3.59 -10.54
N GLY A 77 11.56 -3.33 -10.42
CA GLY A 77 12.35 -2.71 -11.49
C GLY A 77 12.31 -3.51 -12.78
N LEU A 78 12.44 -4.84 -12.68
CA LEU A 78 12.30 -5.76 -13.82
C LEU A 78 10.91 -5.65 -14.47
N ALA A 79 9.84 -5.68 -13.65
CA ALA A 79 8.48 -5.56 -14.14
C ALA A 79 8.26 -4.28 -14.96
N PHE A 80 8.71 -3.14 -14.43
CA PHE A 80 8.57 -1.84 -15.10
C PHE A 80 9.46 -1.74 -16.34
N SER A 81 10.72 -2.21 -16.26
CA SER A 81 11.62 -2.22 -17.41
C SER A 81 11.13 -3.11 -18.54
N LEU A 82 10.44 -4.21 -18.24
CA LEU A 82 9.83 -5.06 -19.26
C LEU A 82 8.53 -4.46 -19.82
N ALA A 83 7.77 -3.72 -19.02
CA ALA A 83 6.52 -3.09 -19.44
C ALA A 83 6.72 -2.10 -20.59
N GLN A 84 7.88 -1.42 -20.66
CA GLN A 84 8.20 -0.48 -21.76
C GLN A 84 8.19 -1.14 -23.16
N PHE A 85 8.46 -2.46 -23.23
CA PHE A 85 8.46 -3.22 -24.48
C PHE A 85 7.10 -3.90 -24.76
N GLY A 86 6.11 -3.66 -23.90
CA GLY A 86 4.79 -4.28 -24.02
C GLY A 86 4.06 -3.84 -25.28
N THR A 87 3.59 -4.81 -26.08
CA THR A 87 2.82 -4.60 -27.31
C THR A 87 1.46 -5.31 -27.28
N ALA A 88 1.25 -6.18 -26.29
CA ALA A 88 0.00 -6.93 -26.15
C ALA A 88 -0.46 -6.92 -24.69
N PRO A 89 -1.79 -7.03 -24.40
CA PRO A 89 -2.32 -7.01 -23.04
C PRO A 89 -1.67 -8.03 -22.11
N TRP A 90 -1.36 -9.23 -22.58
CA TRP A 90 -0.78 -10.30 -21.76
C TRP A 90 0.61 -9.93 -21.21
N HIS A 91 1.41 -9.10 -21.93
CA HIS A 91 2.68 -8.59 -21.41
C HIS A 91 2.45 -7.78 -20.14
N PHE A 92 1.44 -6.89 -20.14
CA PHE A 92 1.09 -6.07 -18.99
C PHE A 92 0.43 -6.89 -17.87
N TYR A 93 -0.39 -7.87 -18.21
CA TYR A 93 -0.92 -8.81 -17.21
C TYR A 93 0.21 -9.51 -16.46
N LEU A 94 1.26 -9.94 -17.16
CA LEU A 94 2.41 -10.61 -16.54
C LEU A 94 3.30 -9.62 -15.78
N THR A 95 3.73 -8.52 -16.43
CA THR A 95 4.71 -7.57 -15.89
C THR A 95 4.10 -6.68 -14.80
N THR A 96 3.18 -5.79 -15.19
CA THR A 96 2.55 -4.85 -14.26
C THR A 96 1.46 -5.50 -13.41
N GLY A 97 0.83 -6.57 -13.88
CA GLY A 97 -0.13 -7.35 -13.09
C GLY A 97 0.57 -8.23 -12.06
N VAL A 98 1.10 -9.37 -12.49
CA VAL A 98 1.58 -10.40 -11.56
C VAL A 98 2.91 -9.98 -10.89
N ILE A 99 3.94 -9.66 -11.70
CA ILE A 99 5.29 -9.45 -11.17
C ILE A 99 5.34 -8.21 -10.27
N ALA A 100 4.76 -7.09 -10.72
CA ALA A 100 4.72 -5.86 -9.92
C ALA A 100 3.86 -6.03 -8.66
N GLY A 101 2.72 -6.76 -8.72
CA GLY A 101 1.88 -7.03 -7.55
C GLY A 101 2.60 -7.82 -6.45
N VAL A 102 3.36 -8.85 -6.82
CA VAL A 102 4.21 -9.60 -5.88
C VAL A 102 5.32 -8.69 -5.31
N ALA A 103 5.98 -7.92 -6.17
CA ALA A 103 7.06 -7.01 -5.78
C ALA A 103 6.57 -5.93 -4.82
N MET A 104 5.40 -5.34 -5.06
CA MET A 104 4.76 -4.39 -4.14
C MET A 104 4.62 -4.96 -2.74
N THR A 105 4.18 -6.21 -2.63
CA THR A 105 4.02 -6.88 -1.33
C THR A 105 5.36 -7.03 -0.62
N ALA A 106 6.40 -7.41 -1.36
CA ALA A 106 7.73 -7.63 -0.82
C ALA A 106 8.35 -6.36 -0.22
N ILE A 107 8.17 -5.21 -0.88
CA ILE A 107 8.71 -3.93 -0.39
C ILE A 107 7.75 -3.13 0.49
N GLY A 108 6.51 -3.59 0.62
CA GLY A 108 5.43 -2.90 1.34
C GLY A 108 5.36 -3.19 2.83
N MET A 109 4.15 -2.98 3.36
CA MET A 109 3.86 -3.07 4.81
C MET A 109 4.10 -4.44 5.43
N THR A 110 4.00 -5.53 4.69
CA THR A 110 4.24 -6.89 5.21
C THR A 110 5.65 -7.00 5.78
N THR A 111 6.65 -6.63 4.99
CA THR A 111 8.07 -6.63 5.40
C THR A 111 8.36 -5.56 6.44
N ALA A 112 7.79 -4.35 6.26
CA ALA A 112 7.95 -3.24 7.19
C ALA A 112 7.43 -3.56 8.59
N THR A 113 6.25 -4.17 8.70
CA THR A 113 5.66 -4.53 9.99
C THR A 113 6.53 -5.53 10.76
N VAL A 114 7.04 -6.56 10.09
CA VAL A 114 7.96 -7.52 10.72
C VAL A 114 9.24 -6.83 11.20
N LEU A 115 9.83 -5.98 10.35
CA LEU A 115 11.07 -5.27 10.69
C LEU A 115 10.87 -4.33 11.88
N ILE A 116 9.80 -3.52 11.88
CA ILE A 116 9.52 -2.56 12.97
C ILE A 116 9.16 -3.29 14.26
N THR A 117 8.34 -4.32 14.21
CA THR A 117 7.95 -5.08 15.40
C THR A 117 9.18 -5.69 16.10
N ARG A 118 10.18 -6.15 15.33
CA ARG A 118 11.44 -6.66 15.90
C ARG A 118 12.24 -5.59 16.64
N TRP A 119 12.14 -4.32 16.22
CA TRP A 119 12.88 -3.20 16.81
C TRP A 119 12.20 -2.59 18.04
N TYR A 120 10.86 -2.59 18.06
CA TYR A 120 10.05 -1.95 19.10
C TYR A 120 9.46 -3.00 20.04
N GLN A 121 10.34 -3.85 20.65
CA GLN A 121 10.00 -4.80 21.69
C GLN A 121 10.51 -4.34 23.05
N GLY A 122 10.04 -4.95 24.14
CA GLY A 122 10.47 -4.65 25.51
C GLY A 122 10.21 -3.20 25.92
N PRO A 123 11.23 -2.47 26.41
CA PRO A 123 11.07 -1.08 26.89
C PRO A 123 10.55 -0.10 25.83
N ARG A 124 10.74 -0.41 24.55
CA ARG A 124 10.31 0.42 23.42
C ARG A 124 8.92 0.06 22.87
N ALA A 125 8.22 -0.89 23.45
CA ALA A 125 6.91 -1.35 22.96
C ALA A 125 5.87 -0.22 22.89
N GLY A 126 5.95 0.78 23.77
CA GLY A 126 5.08 1.95 23.74
C GLY A 126 5.24 2.82 22.48
N GLN A 127 6.38 2.76 21.79
CA GLN A 127 6.67 3.52 20.57
C GLN A 127 6.32 2.74 19.29
N LEU A 128 5.84 1.50 19.39
CA LEU A 128 5.50 0.66 18.24
C LEU A 128 4.39 1.30 17.37
N SER A 129 3.32 1.78 17.99
CA SER A 129 2.19 2.37 17.27
C SER A 129 2.58 3.63 16.49
N PRO A 130 3.28 4.63 17.08
CA PRO A 130 3.80 5.76 16.31
C PRO A 130 4.74 5.35 15.17
N ALA A 131 5.64 4.40 15.39
CA ALA A 131 6.56 3.92 14.38
C ALA A 131 5.83 3.28 13.19
N ILE A 132 4.80 2.48 13.43
CA ILE A 132 3.93 1.91 12.40
C ILE A 132 3.20 3.03 11.65
N SER A 133 2.62 4.01 12.35
CA SER A 133 1.88 5.12 11.71
C SER A 133 2.78 5.95 10.79
N ILE A 134 4.00 6.29 11.22
CA ILE A 134 4.99 6.99 10.37
C ILE A 134 5.29 6.15 9.12
N THR A 135 5.47 4.86 9.27
CA THR A 135 5.74 3.95 8.13
C THR A 135 4.58 3.90 7.15
N TYR A 136 3.33 3.86 7.63
CA TYR A 136 2.14 3.94 6.79
C TYR A 136 2.03 5.28 6.05
N ALA A 137 2.43 6.38 6.67
CA ALA A 137 2.43 7.70 6.05
C ALA A 137 3.29 7.75 4.76
N GLY A 138 4.32 6.89 4.66
CA GLY A 138 5.09 6.69 3.43
C GLY A 138 4.24 6.34 2.22
N MET A 139 3.12 5.64 2.40
CA MET A 139 2.21 5.30 1.29
C MET A 139 1.61 6.56 0.64
N GLY A 140 1.08 7.49 1.46
CA GLY A 140 0.54 8.76 0.97
C GLY A 140 1.62 9.66 0.35
N ALA A 141 2.79 9.74 1.00
CA ALA A 141 3.94 10.46 0.47
C ALA A 141 4.40 9.90 -0.89
N GLY A 142 4.29 8.58 -1.09
CA GLY A 142 4.59 7.93 -2.36
C GLY A 142 3.66 8.37 -3.49
N VAL A 143 2.35 8.38 -3.24
CA VAL A 143 1.36 8.88 -4.21
C VAL A 143 1.62 10.34 -4.53
N MET A 144 1.83 11.18 -3.49
CA MET A 144 2.12 12.60 -3.65
C MET A 144 3.34 12.86 -4.53
N LEU A 145 4.40 12.05 -4.40
CA LEU A 145 5.66 12.23 -5.13
C LEU A 145 5.60 11.62 -6.54
N TRP A 146 5.22 10.32 -6.63
CA TRP A 146 5.40 9.58 -7.87
C TRP A 146 4.36 9.88 -8.94
N ILE A 147 3.15 10.31 -8.58
CA ILE A 147 2.13 10.67 -9.58
C ILE A 147 2.57 11.84 -10.45
N PRO A 148 2.93 13.04 -9.89
CA PRO A 148 3.35 14.15 -10.72
C PRO A 148 4.69 13.90 -11.42
N VAL A 149 5.64 13.20 -10.77
CA VAL A 149 6.92 12.83 -11.41
C VAL A 149 6.67 11.96 -12.63
N THR A 150 5.79 10.95 -12.51
CA THR A 150 5.45 10.08 -13.63
C THR A 150 4.73 10.83 -14.75
N GLN A 151 3.80 11.75 -14.40
CA GLN A 151 3.12 12.58 -15.41
C GLN A 151 4.13 13.42 -16.22
N VAL A 152 5.06 14.10 -15.52
CA VAL A 152 6.12 14.89 -16.19
C VAL A 152 7.00 14.01 -17.09
N LEU A 153 7.34 12.79 -16.64
CA LEU A 153 8.10 11.86 -17.48
C LEU A 153 7.28 11.46 -18.75
N ILE A 154 6.01 11.13 -18.58
CA ILE A 154 5.14 10.76 -19.70
C ILE A 154 5.04 11.92 -20.72
N ASP A 155 4.85 13.14 -20.23
CA ASP A 155 4.71 14.34 -21.08
C ASP A 155 6.02 14.68 -21.82
N SER A 156 7.18 14.37 -21.21
CA SER A 156 8.50 14.74 -21.78
C SER A 156 9.10 13.67 -22.69
N ILE A 157 8.96 12.38 -22.35
CA ILE A 157 9.64 11.27 -23.03
C ILE A 157 8.71 10.15 -23.48
N GLY A 158 7.41 10.28 -23.20
CA GLY A 158 6.41 9.25 -23.51
C GLY A 158 6.34 8.12 -22.47
N TRP A 159 5.21 7.43 -22.43
CA TRP A 159 4.90 6.44 -21.40
C TRP A 159 5.83 5.22 -21.39
N ARG A 160 6.31 4.77 -22.58
CA ARG A 160 7.23 3.62 -22.66
C ARG A 160 8.56 3.89 -21.98
N GLN A 161 9.17 5.03 -22.29
CA GLN A 161 10.44 5.42 -21.69
C GLN A 161 10.27 5.79 -20.22
N ALA A 162 9.12 6.36 -19.83
CA ALA A 162 8.78 6.62 -18.43
C ALA A 162 8.76 5.32 -17.60
N TYR A 163 8.18 4.23 -18.12
CA TYR A 163 8.28 2.90 -17.47
C TYR A 163 9.72 2.44 -17.31
N GLY A 164 10.56 2.62 -18.36
CA GLY A 164 11.97 2.27 -18.30
C GLY A 164 12.74 3.05 -17.23
N VAL A 165 12.53 4.38 -17.17
CA VAL A 165 13.16 5.25 -16.16
C VAL A 165 12.74 4.86 -14.73
N LEU A 166 11.43 4.63 -14.50
CA LEU A 166 10.94 4.19 -13.20
C LEU A 166 11.52 2.82 -12.82
N GLY A 167 11.66 1.91 -13.79
CA GLY A 167 12.32 0.62 -13.61
C GLY A 167 13.78 0.77 -13.16
N LEU A 168 14.54 1.65 -13.80
CA LEU A 168 15.94 1.95 -13.43
C LEU A 168 16.04 2.56 -12.03
N ILE A 169 15.13 3.45 -11.64
CA ILE A 169 15.08 4.02 -10.28
C ILE A 169 14.87 2.91 -9.24
N LEU A 170 14.00 1.95 -9.53
CA LEU A 170 13.76 0.80 -8.64
C LEU A 170 14.99 -0.12 -8.53
N PHE A 171 15.70 -0.37 -9.64
CA PHE A 171 16.96 -1.10 -9.62
C PHE A 171 18.05 -0.37 -8.83
N ALA A 172 18.18 0.94 -9.02
CA ALA A 172 19.10 1.75 -8.22
C ALA A 172 18.75 1.67 -6.72
N GLY A 173 17.45 1.74 -6.39
CA GLY A 173 16.96 1.52 -5.04
C GLY A 173 17.32 0.14 -4.49
N ALA A 174 17.26 -0.93 -5.30
CA ALA A 174 17.67 -2.27 -4.89
C ALA A 174 19.15 -2.33 -4.52
N VAL A 175 20.01 -1.70 -5.33
CA VAL A 175 21.46 -1.62 -5.05
C VAL A 175 21.72 -0.84 -3.77
N VAL A 176 21.07 0.32 -3.59
CA VAL A 176 21.22 1.12 -2.36
C VAL A 176 20.78 0.31 -1.12
N VAL A 177 19.63 -0.33 -1.17
CA VAL A 177 19.11 -1.16 -0.06
C VAL A 177 20.04 -2.35 0.21
N TYR A 178 20.60 -2.99 -0.81
CA TYR A 178 21.56 -4.06 -0.65
C TYR A 178 22.82 -3.62 0.09
N LEU A 179 23.32 -2.40 -0.18
CA LEU A 179 24.55 -1.85 0.40
C LEU A 179 24.36 -1.28 1.81
N LEU A 180 23.10 -1.15 2.31
CA LEU A 180 22.86 -0.63 3.65
C LEU A 180 23.54 -1.51 4.73
N PRO A 181 23.96 -0.92 5.87
CA PRO A 181 24.59 -1.64 6.98
C PRO A 181 23.56 -2.47 7.77
N TRP A 182 23.08 -3.57 7.18
CA TRP A 182 22.03 -4.43 7.73
C TRP A 182 22.37 -5.04 9.09
N GLN A 183 23.66 -5.18 9.42
CA GLN A 183 24.07 -5.65 10.76
C GLN A 183 23.59 -4.70 11.86
N ARG A 184 23.56 -3.38 11.59
CA ARG A 184 23.03 -2.36 12.50
C ARG A 184 21.49 -2.25 12.44
N LEU A 185 20.90 -2.55 11.30
CA LEU A 185 19.45 -2.51 11.07
C LEU A 185 18.72 -3.75 11.61
N SER A 186 19.41 -4.90 11.72
CA SER A 186 18.82 -6.15 12.15
C SER A 186 19.01 -6.44 13.65
N ARG A 187 19.89 -5.71 14.35
CA ARG A 187 20.14 -5.89 15.77
C ARG A 187 19.56 -4.72 16.58
N PRO A 188 18.70 -4.97 17.58
CA PRO A 188 18.37 -3.96 18.58
C PRO A 188 19.67 -3.53 19.29
N THR A 189 19.83 -2.22 19.51
CA THR A 189 21.07 -1.60 20.03
C THR A 189 21.32 -1.91 21.54
N ASP A 190 20.45 -2.66 22.20
CA ASP A 190 20.59 -3.02 23.62
C ASP A 190 21.17 -4.42 23.79
N PRO A 191 22.44 -4.54 24.24
CA PRO A 191 23.09 -5.83 24.51
C PRO A 191 22.41 -6.65 25.61
N GLY A 192 21.57 -6.01 26.45
CA GLY A 192 20.86 -6.65 27.57
C GLY A 192 19.66 -7.52 27.19
N LEU A 193 19.13 -7.41 25.97
CA LEU A 193 17.97 -8.19 25.51
C LEU A 193 18.33 -9.55 24.90
N SER A 194 19.59 -9.77 24.54
CA SER A 194 20.04 -11.03 23.96
C SER A 194 20.21 -12.17 24.97
N THR A 195 20.32 -11.87 26.26
CA THR A 195 20.54 -12.86 27.32
C THR A 195 19.26 -13.28 28.05
N THR A 196 18.17 -12.49 27.99
CA THR A 196 16.92 -12.82 28.67
C THR A 196 15.98 -13.73 27.86
N SER A 197 16.26 -13.96 26.59
CA SER A 197 15.46 -14.90 25.75
C SER A 197 15.67 -16.38 26.10
N LYS A 198 16.69 -16.73 26.93
CA LYS A 198 16.92 -18.12 27.43
C LYS A 198 16.46 -18.37 28.85
N ALA A 199 16.15 -17.34 29.64
CA ALA A 199 15.84 -17.49 31.05
C ALA A 199 14.36 -17.28 31.43
N GLY A 200 13.48 -17.00 30.47
CA GLY A 200 12.05 -16.76 30.69
C GLY A 200 11.14 -17.87 30.13
N ALA A 201 11.56 -19.13 30.20
CA ALA A 201 10.67 -20.29 29.96
C ALA A 201 9.77 -20.59 31.15
N GLY A 202 9.25 -19.54 31.82
CA GLY A 202 8.37 -19.59 32.95
C GLY A 202 7.00 -19.01 32.62
N SER A 203 6.06 -19.89 32.30
CA SER A 203 4.61 -19.79 32.59
C SER A 203 3.87 -18.49 32.25
N HIS A 204 3.80 -18.13 30.96
CA HIS A 204 2.54 -17.65 30.41
C HIS A 204 2.23 -18.53 29.19
N LYS A 205 1.18 -19.34 29.31
CA LYS A 205 0.52 -20.01 28.18
C LYS A 205 -0.13 -18.95 27.30
N SER A 206 0.68 -18.09 26.62
CA SER A 206 0.30 -17.41 25.40
C SER A 206 0.31 -18.51 24.36
N GLY A 207 -0.85 -19.10 24.10
CA GLY A 207 -1.03 -20.03 23.00
C GLY A 207 -0.43 -19.40 21.76
N SER A 208 0.48 -20.11 21.09
CA SER A 208 0.92 -19.76 19.76
C SER A 208 -0.36 -19.67 18.91
N SER A 209 -0.78 -18.45 18.57
CA SER A 209 -1.93 -18.28 17.71
C SER A 209 -1.52 -18.73 16.32
N ASP A 210 -1.77 -20.00 16.02
CA ASP A 210 -1.59 -20.57 14.71
C ASP A 210 -2.63 -19.93 13.77
N LEU A 211 -2.27 -19.67 12.52
CA LEU A 211 -3.18 -19.14 11.50
C LEU A 211 -4.52 -19.90 11.50
N ARG A 212 -4.46 -21.23 11.66
CA ARG A 212 -5.65 -22.08 11.71
C ARG A 212 -6.58 -21.75 12.88
N SER A 213 -6.04 -21.39 14.03
CA SER A 213 -6.84 -20.97 15.18
C SER A 213 -7.41 -19.57 14.99
N ALA A 214 -6.63 -18.65 14.40
CA ALA A 214 -7.08 -17.30 14.10
C ALA A 214 -8.27 -17.29 13.11
N LEU A 215 -8.19 -18.10 12.04
CA LEU A 215 -9.26 -18.26 11.03
C LEU A 215 -10.60 -18.74 11.63
N ARG A 216 -10.60 -19.35 12.82
CA ARG A 216 -11.82 -19.77 13.51
C ARG A 216 -12.43 -18.68 14.38
N THR A 217 -11.77 -17.55 14.54
CA THR A 217 -12.24 -16.45 15.39
C THR A 217 -13.08 -15.45 14.60
N PRO A 218 -14.21 -14.96 15.14
CA PRO A 218 -15.00 -13.89 14.49
C PRO A 218 -14.22 -12.59 14.41
N VAL A 219 -13.24 -12.36 15.29
CA VAL A 219 -12.38 -11.17 15.26
C VAL A 219 -11.53 -11.13 14.01
N PHE A 220 -10.96 -12.26 13.58
CA PHE A 220 -10.19 -12.35 12.33
C PHE A 220 -11.06 -11.90 11.13
N TRP A 221 -12.26 -12.48 11.00
CA TRP A 221 -13.15 -12.17 9.89
C TRP A 221 -13.68 -10.74 9.92
N SER A 222 -13.90 -10.17 11.10
CA SER A 222 -14.27 -8.77 11.24
C SER A 222 -13.16 -7.84 10.74
N LEU A 223 -11.89 -8.08 11.13
CA LEU A 223 -10.75 -7.30 10.68
C LEU A 223 -10.48 -7.50 9.19
N PHE A 224 -10.60 -8.73 8.69
CA PHE A 224 -10.53 -9.04 7.27
C PHE A 224 -11.58 -8.28 6.45
N MET A 225 -12.84 -8.28 6.89
CA MET A 225 -13.93 -7.59 6.21
C MET A 225 -13.76 -6.07 6.22
N ILE A 226 -13.24 -5.48 7.29
CA ILE A 226 -12.90 -4.05 7.33
C ILE A 226 -11.87 -3.72 6.24
N LEU A 227 -10.82 -4.52 6.11
CA LEU A 227 -9.80 -4.33 5.06
C LEU A 227 -10.37 -4.56 3.66
N PHE A 228 -11.15 -5.63 3.49
CA PHE A 228 -11.77 -6.00 2.22
C PHE A 228 -12.70 -4.90 1.69
N VAL A 229 -13.70 -4.50 2.47
CA VAL A 229 -14.68 -3.46 2.07
C VAL A 229 -13.99 -2.10 1.85
N THR A 230 -13.00 -1.79 2.71
CA THR A 230 -12.19 -0.57 2.53
C THR A 230 -11.45 -0.60 1.20
N ALA A 231 -10.85 -1.74 0.84
CA ALA A 231 -10.13 -1.89 -0.40
C ALA A 231 -11.06 -1.81 -1.62
N VAL A 232 -12.24 -2.45 -1.57
CA VAL A 232 -13.24 -2.31 -2.64
C VAL A 232 -13.56 -0.83 -2.89
N ALA A 233 -13.86 -0.07 -1.84
CA ALA A 233 -14.22 1.35 -1.97
C ALA A 233 -13.08 2.22 -2.50
N ILE A 234 -11.85 1.97 -2.06
CA ILE A 234 -10.67 2.72 -2.51
C ILE A 234 -10.36 2.41 -3.97
N TYR A 235 -10.29 1.13 -4.32
CA TYR A 235 -9.86 0.69 -5.65
C TYR A 235 -10.95 0.74 -6.71
N LEU A 236 -12.19 1.02 -6.32
CA LEU A 236 -13.23 1.45 -7.23
C LEU A 236 -12.92 2.83 -7.84
N VAL A 237 -12.22 3.70 -7.11
CA VAL A 237 -11.98 5.10 -7.47
C VAL A 237 -10.53 5.34 -7.92
N SER A 238 -9.54 4.89 -7.15
CA SER A 238 -8.12 5.25 -7.34
C SER A 238 -7.58 5.01 -8.75
N PRO A 239 -7.74 3.83 -9.38
CA PRO A 239 -7.12 3.55 -10.67
C PRO A 239 -7.66 4.39 -11.82
N GLN A 240 -8.93 4.79 -11.73
CA GLN A 240 -9.63 5.57 -12.74
C GLN A 240 -9.66 7.06 -12.42
N MET A 241 -9.09 7.49 -11.29
CA MET A 241 -9.23 8.85 -10.77
C MET A 241 -8.79 9.91 -11.78
N VAL A 242 -7.59 9.74 -12.36
CA VAL A 242 -7.05 10.70 -13.34
C VAL A 242 -7.87 10.66 -14.63
N ALA A 243 -8.17 9.47 -15.14
CA ALA A 243 -8.97 9.29 -16.35
C ALA A 243 -10.37 9.87 -16.20
N TYR A 244 -11.01 9.64 -15.04
CA TYR A 244 -12.30 10.20 -14.70
C TYR A 244 -12.28 11.74 -14.68
N LEU A 245 -11.31 12.35 -14.00
CA LEU A 245 -11.20 13.81 -13.93
C LEU A 245 -10.97 14.43 -15.30
N VAL A 246 -10.17 13.79 -16.16
CA VAL A 246 -9.98 14.23 -17.56
C VAL A 246 -11.28 14.12 -18.37
N SER A 247 -12.05 13.03 -18.21
CA SER A 247 -13.32 12.85 -18.92
C SER A 247 -14.40 13.87 -18.49
N VAL A 248 -14.32 14.39 -17.27
CA VAL A 248 -15.22 15.43 -16.72
C VAL A 248 -14.79 16.84 -17.18
N GLY A 249 -13.60 16.99 -17.81
CA GLY A 249 -13.13 18.24 -18.41
C GLY A 249 -11.94 18.91 -17.73
N PHE A 250 -11.30 18.28 -16.76
CA PHE A 250 -10.07 18.78 -16.17
C PHE A 250 -8.86 18.39 -17.04
N GLY A 251 -7.85 19.27 -17.14
CA GLY A 251 -6.59 18.91 -17.81
C GLY A 251 -5.83 17.80 -17.08
N ALA A 252 -5.03 17.00 -17.83
CA ALA A 252 -4.29 15.86 -17.27
C ALA A 252 -3.37 16.25 -16.10
N THR A 253 -2.69 17.40 -16.21
CA THR A 253 -1.85 17.94 -15.12
C THR A 253 -2.68 18.26 -13.88
N THR A 254 -3.84 18.92 -14.03
CA THR A 254 -4.74 19.23 -12.91
C THR A 254 -5.27 17.97 -12.26
N ALA A 255 -5.66 16.97 -13.04
CA ALA A 255 -6.12 15.67 -12.56
C ALA A 255 -5.03 14.93 -11.78
N SER A 256 -3.79 14.92 -12.30
CA SER A 256 -2.63 14.32 -11.62
C SER A 256 -2.28 15.05 -10.31
N LEU A 257 -2.33 16.38 -10.31
CA LEU A 257 -2.11 17.19 -9.09
C LEU A 257 -3.21 16.97 -8.06
N ALA A 258 -4.48 16.82 -8.48
CA ALA A 258 -5.59 16.49 -7.58
C ALA A 258 -5.37 15.12 -6.93
N PHE A 259 -4.93 14.12 -7.71
CA PHE A 259 -4.61 12.80 -7.18
C PHE A 259 -3.36 12.83 -6.28
N SER A 260 -2.35 13.62 -6.61
CA SER A 260 -1.20 13.89 -5.75
C SER A 260 -1.63 14.53 -4.43
N GLY A 261 -2.51 15.53 -4.47
CA GLY A 261 -3.10 16.17 -3.29
C GLY A 261 -3.87 15.19 -2.39
N HIS A 262 -4.59 14.26 -2.99
CA HIS A 262 -5.20 13.15 -2.27
C HIS A 262 -4.15 12.32 -1.51
N GLY A 263 -3.01 11.99 -2.14
CA GLY A 263 -1.89 11.32 -1.49
C GLY A 263 -1.30 12.12 -0.33
N PHE A 264 -1.12 13.43 -0.51
CA PHE A 264 -0.67 14.35 0.53
C PHE A 264 -1.60 14.34 1.75
N LEU A 265 -2.89 14.48 1.54
CA LEU A 265 -3.90 14.43 2.60
C LEU A 265 -3.93 13.08 3.33
N THR A 266 -3.64 11.98 2.63
CA THR A 266 -3.55 10.65 3.22
C THR A 266 -2.45 10.57 4.29
N VAL A 267 -1.32 11.29 4.13
CA VAL A 267 -0.27 11.35 5.16
C VAL A 267 -0.82 11.90 6.47
N PHE A 268 -1.56 13.01 6.41
CA PHE A 268 -2.18 13.63 7.59
C PHE A 268 -3.31 12.77 8.15
N GLY A 269 -4.11 12.17 7.28
CA GLY A 269 -5.17 11.25 7.68
C GLY A 269 -4.65 10.07 8.49
N ILE A 270 -3.56 9.45 8.04
CA ILE A 270 -2.91 8.34 8.76
C ILE A 270 -2.31 8.80 10.08
N ALA A 271 -1.54 9.90 10.07
CA ALA A 271 -0.90 10.42 11.27
C ALA A 271 -1.93 10.86 12.31
N GLY A 272 -2.97 11.60 11.87
CA GLY A 272 -4.04 12.07 12.74
C GLY A 272 -4.90 10.94 13.32
N THR A 273 -5.13 9.88 12.55
CA THR A 273 -5.96 8.74 12.99
C THR A 273 -5.38 8.04 14.21
N GLY A 274 -4.06 7.82 14.26
CA GLY A 274 -3.41 7.19 15.42
C GLY A 274 -3.62 8.00 16.70
N TRP A 275 -3.52 9.32 16.62
CA TRP A 275 -3.72 10.23 17.73
C TRP A 275 -5.20 10.34 18.14
N LEU A 276 -6.09 10.57 17.17
CA LEU A 276 -7.53 10.68 17.41
C LEU A 276 -8.14 9.39 17.94
N ALA A 277 -7.71 8.22 17.45
CA ALA A 277 -8.19 6.93 17.93
C ALA A 277 -7.80 6.67 19.41
N GLY A 278 -6.65 7.22 19.85
CA GLY A 278 -6.25 7.20 21.26
C GLY A 278 -7.15 8.06 22.15
N GLN A 279 -7.64 9.19 21.67
CA GLN A 279 -8.47 10.13 22.45
C GLN A 279 -9.97 9.80 22.40
N TYR A 280 -10.51 9.54 21.22
CA TYR A 280 -11.96 9.40 20.97
C TYR A 280 -12.42 7.95 20.79
N GLY A 281 -11.48 7.02 20.79
CA GLY A 281 -11.73 5.58 20.60
C GLY A 281 -11.78 5.16 19.12
N SER A 282 -11.25 4.00 18.83
CA SER A 282 -11.09 3.45 17.48
C SER A 282 -12.43 3.34 16.71
N ARG A 283 -13.52 2.99 17.39
CA ARG A 283 -14.84 2.83 16.75
C ARG A 283 -15.34 4.13 16.13
N ARG A 284 -15.27 5.23 16.90
CA ARG A 284 -15.74 6.56 16.40
C ARG A 284 -14.93 7.03 15.21
N ILE A 285 -13.61 6.85 15.26
CA ILE A 285 -12.70 7.30 14.20
C ILE A 285 -12.89 6.47 12.92
N VAL A 286 -13.09 5.16 13.05
CA VAL A 286 -13.43 4.30 11.88
C VAL A 286 -14.76 4.72 11.27
N THR A 287 -15.81 4.96 12.07
CA THR A 287 -17.10 5.44 11.55
C THR A 287 -16.98 6.78 10.84
N LEU A 288 -16.25 7.75 11.44
CA LEU A 288 -15.97 9.04 10.80
C LEU A 288 -15.24 8.87 9.47
N SER A 289 -14.24 7.99 9.41
CA SER A 289 -13.50 7.75 8.16
C SER A 289 -14.38 7.15 7.06
N TYR A 290 -15.37 6.32 7.38
CA TYR A 290 -16.35 5.84 6.40
C TYR A 290 -17.27 6.98 5.93
N ALA A 291 -17.76 7.81 6.84
CA ALA A 291 -18.57 8.98 6.48
C ALA A 291 -17.81 9.92 5.52
N MET A 292 -16.52 10.20 5.81
CA MET A 292 -15.66 11.01 4.93
C MET A 292 -15.45 10.34 3.56
N THR A 293 -15.27 9.02 3.51
CA THR A 293 -15.16 8.30 2.22
C THR A 293 -16.44 8.45 1.40
N ILE A 294 -17.62 8.27 2.01
CA ILE A 294 -18.91 8.40 1.34
C ILE A 294 -19.10 9.84 0.83
N THR A 295 -18.82 10.84 1.67
CA THR A 295 -18.91 12.27 1.28
C THR A 295 -18.00 12.57 0.08
N GLY A 296 -16.78 12.07 0.08
CA GLY A 296 -15.85 12.29 -1.03
C GLY A 296 -16.30 11.59 -2.32
N ILE A 297 -16.83 10.37 -2.25
CA ILE A 297 -17.38 9.67 -3.43
C ILE A 297 -18.59 10.42 -4.00
N ILE A 298 -19.51 10.89 -3.15
CA ILE A 298 -20.64 11.72 -3.58
C ILE A 298 -20.12 13.03 -4.23
N GLY A 299 -19.10 13.66 -3.63
CA GLY A 299 -18.45 14.84 -4.21
C GLY A 299 -17.88 14.58 -5.60
N LEU A 300 -17.18 13.44 -5.81
CA LEU A 300 -16.72 13.05 -7.14
C LEU A 300 -17.90 12.85 -8.11
N ALA A 301 -18.95 12.16 -7.71
CA ALA A 301 -20.12 11.94 -8.58
C ALA A 301 -20.79 13.25 -8.99
N THR A 302 -20.84 14.26 -8.12
CA THR A 302 -21.41 15.58 -8.44
C THR A 302 -20.58 16.39 -9.43
N LEU A 303 -19.28 16.08 -9.61
CA LEU A 303 -18.43 16.72 -10.63
C LEU A 303 -18.91 16.46 -12.07
N MET A 304 -19.63 15.37 -12.31
CA MET A 304 -20.24 15.11 -13.63
C MET A 304 -21.24 16.19 -14.02
N ALA A 305 -21.95 16.77 -13.05
CA ALA A 305 -22.92 17.83 -13.28
C ALA A 305 -22.28 19.23 -13.20
N PHE A 306 -21.32 19.41 -12.33
CA PHE A 306 -20.70 20.71 -12.02
C PHE A 306 -19.16 20.57 -11.92
N PRO A 307 -18.42 20.61 -13.05
CA PRO A 307 -16.96 20.43 -13.06
C PRO A 307 -16.22 21.70 -12.62
N VAL A 308 -16.34 22.04 -11.32
CA VAL A 308 -15.67 23.21 -10.75
C VAL A 308 -14.55 22.79 -9.78
N LEU A 309 -13.45 23.56 -9.78
CA LEU A 309 -12.25 23.26 -8.98
C LEU A 309 -12.54 23.21 -7.48
N LEU A 310 -13.44 24.08 -6.98
CA LEU A 310 -13.84 24.08 -5.57
C LEU A 310 -14.51 22.74 -5.17
N LEU A 311 -15.40 22.22 -6.01
CA LEU A 311 -16.07 20.95 -5.76
C LEU A 311 -15.07 19.78 -5.81
N LEU A 312 -14.11 19.83 -6.72
CA LEU A 312 -13.00 18.88 -6.77
C LEU A 312 -12.23 18.88 -5.45
N ALA A 313 -11.85 20.04 -4.93
CA ALA A 313 -11.16 20.15 -3.66
C ALA A 313 -12.00 19.59 -2.49
N LEU A 314 -13.29 19.91 -2.45
CA LEU A 314 -14.23 19.40 -1.44
C LEU A 314 -14.43 17.88 -1.52
N ALA A 315 -14.28 17.26 -2.69
CA ALA A 315 -14.33 15.82 -2.85
C ALA A 315 -13.01 15.15 -2.44
N ILE A 316 -11.86 15.73 -2.84
CA ILE A 316 -10.54 15.16 -2.61
C ILE A 316 -10.14 15.20 -1.13
N VAL A 317 -10.51 16.26 -0.39
CA VAL A 317 -10.12 16.42 1.01
C VAL A 317 -10.65 15.27 1.90
N PRO A 318 -11.95 14.97 1.94
CA PRO A 318 -12.45 13.87 2.77
C PRO A 318 -11.95 12.49 2.28
N LEU A 319 -11.79 12.28 0.97
CA LEU A 319 -11.23 11.04 0.43
C LEU A 319 -9.78 10.86 0.89
N GLY A 320 -8.94 11.85 0.73
CA GLY A 320 -7.53 11.79 1.10
C GLY A 320 -7.35 11.55 2.60
N LEU A 321 -8.04 12.32 3.44
CA LEU A 321 -7.96 12.15 4.90
C LEU A 321 -8.48 10.81 5.41
N SER A 322 -9.47 10.21 4.74
CA SER A 322 -10.04 8.92 5.14
C SER A 322 -9.24 7.72 4.63
N GLN A 323 -8.53 7.88 3.51
CA GLN A 323 -7.77 6.79 2.93
C GLN A 323 -6.58 6.42 3.83
N GLY A 324 -6.36 5.14 4.02
CA GLY A 324 -5.26 4.64 4.85
C GLY A 324 -5.47 4.76 6.37
N SER A 325 -6.44 5.54 6.84
CA SER A 325 -6.73 5.73 8.27
C SER A 325 -7.11 4.43 9.00
N ARG A 326 -7.72 3.48 8.31
CA ARG A 326 -8.21 2.20 8.88
C ARG A 326 -7.07 1.18 9.06
N GLY A 327 -6.06 1.23 8.20
CA GLY A 327 -4.92 0.29 8.23
C GLY A 327 -4.20 0.24 9.58
N PRO A 328 -3.72 1.37 10.13
CA PRO A 328 -3.07 1.40 11.43
C PRO A 328 -3.94 0.87 12.58
N ILE A 329 -5.25 1.18 12.57
CA ILE A 329 -6.18 0.70 13.59
C ILE A 329 -6.34 -0.82 13.53
N VAL A 330 -6.54 -1.37 12.33
CA VAL A 330 -6.63 -2.83 12.13
C VAL A 330 -5.33 -3.51 12.51
N SER A 331 -4.17 -2.96 12.11
CA SER A 331 -2.86 -3.51 12.45
C SER A 331 -2.61 -3.52 13.97
N ALA A 332 -2.98 -2.44 14.65
CA ALA A 332 -2.85 -2.36 16.12
C ALA A 332 -3.76 -3.37 16.82
N GLN A 333 -4.99 -3.55 16.37
CA GLN A 333 -5.91 -4.55 16.91
C GLN A 333 -5.45 -5.98 16.63
N ALA A 334 -5.00 -6.27 15.41
CA ALA A 334 -4.44 -7.57 15.05
C ALA A 334 -3.24 -7.92 15.95
N SER A 335 -2.33 -6.97 16.16
CA SER A 335 -1.16 -7.16 17.02
C SER A 335 -1.52 -7.38 18.50
N ARG A 336 -2.62 -6.79 18.98
CA ARG A 336 -3.10 -6.99 20.35
C ARG A 336 -3.78 -8.34 20.55
N VAL A 337 -4.61 -8.76 19.58
CA VAL A 337 -5.42 -9.99 19.71
C VAL A 337 -4.61 -11.24 19.35
N PHE A 338 -3.73 -11.14 18.34
CA PHE A 338 -2.98 -12.27 17.81
C PHE A 338 -1.47 -12.17 18.11
N ALA A 339 -1.10 -11.59 19.26
CA ALA A 339 0.30 -11.51 19.70
C ALA A 339 0.93 -12.91 19.80
N GLY A 340 2.11 -13.09 19.18
CA GLY A 340 2.86 -14.35 19.27
C GLY A 340 3.49 -14.84 17.98
N ARG A 341 3.94 -16.08 17.97
CA ARG A 341 4.45 -16.75 16.76
C ARG A 341 3.29 -16.94 15.78
N GLY A 342 3.45 -16.49 14.54
CA GLY A 342 2.42 -16.60 13.49
C GLY A 342 1.70 -15.29 13.18
N LEU A 343 2.01 -14.19 13.87
CA LEU A 343 1.42 -12.88 13.56
C LEU A 343 1.66 -12.47 12.10
N GLY A 344 2.83 -12.77 11.52
CA GLY A 344 3.14 -12.50 10.12
C GLY A 344 2.20 -13.24 9.16
N ALA A 345 1.98 -14.52 9.39
CA ALA A 345 1.06 -15.32 8.58
C ALA A 345 -0.41 -14.86 8.74
N ILE A 346 -0.82 -14.52 9.96
CA ILE A 346 -2.17 -14.01 10.27
C ILE A 346 -2.38 -12.65 9.59
N TYR A 347 -1.42 -11.75 9.71
CA TYR A 347 -1.48 -10.45 9.06
C TYR A 347 -1.41 -10.57 7.54
N GLY A 348 -0.58 -11.45 7.01
CA GLY A 348 -0.54 -11.81 5.59
C GLY A 348 -1.89 -12.31 5.07
N ALA A 349 -2.58 -13.16 5.83
CA ALA A 349 -3.92 -13.61 5.49
C ALA A 349 -4.97 -12.48 5.54
N MET A 350 -4.84 -11.54 6.48
CA MET A 350 -5.69 -10.34 6.52
C MET A 350 -5.44 -9.42 5.31
N THR A 351 -4.19 -9.28 4.85
CA THR A 351 -3.86 -8.47 3.67
C THR A 351 -4.37 -9.07 2.36
N MET A 352 -4.69 -10.39 2.32
CA MET A 352 -5.47 -10.95 1.21
C MET A 352 -6.82 -10.25 1.05
N GLY A 353 -7.46 -9.81 2.14
CA GLY A 353 -8.67 -9.00 2.08
C GLY A 353 -8.47 -7.71 1.28
N VAL A 354 -7.32 -7.04 1.47
CA VAL A 354 -6.96 -5.85 0.68
C VAL A 354 -6.78 -6.21 -0.80
N GLY A 355 -6.07 -7.29 -1.09
CA GLY A 355 -5.83 -7.74 -2.47
C GLY A 355 -7.12 -8.13 -3.19
N LEU A 356 -7.95 -8.96 -2.56
CA LEU A 356 -9.24 -9.39 -3.13
C LEU A 356 -10.21 -8.22 -3.29
N GLY A 357 -10.31 -7.35 -2.27
CA GLY A 357 -11.13 -6.15 -2.32
C GLY A 357 -10.65 -5.18 -3.40
N GLY A 358 -9.33 -4.99 -3.52
CA GLY A 358 -8.72 -4.18 -4.58
C GLY A 358 -8.97 -4.74 -5.97
N MET A 359 -8.85 -6.05 -6.15
CA MET A 359 -9.13 -6.74 -7.41
C MET A 359 -10.60 -6.52 -7.83
N ILE A 360 -11.55 -6.75 -6.93
CA ILE A 360 -12.99 -6.58 -7.20
C ILE A 360 -13.31 -5.10 -7.45
N GLY A 361 -12.81 -4.19 -6.61
CA GLY A 361 -13.06 -2.75 -6.76
C GLY A 361 -12.55 -2.22 -8.10
N THR A 362 -11.33 -2.59 -8.48
CA THR A 362 -10.75 -2.17 -9.76
C THR A 362 -11.48 -2.78 -10.96
N TRP A 363 -11.84 -4.06 -10.89
CA TRP A 363 -12.60 -4.71 -11.95
C TRP A 363 -13.96 -4.02 -12.16
N LEU A 364 -14.68 -3.76 -11.08
CA LEU A 364 -15.94 -3.01 -11.13
C LEU A 364 -15.75 -1.61 -11.74
N SER A 365 -14.68 -0.89 -11.39
CA SER A 365 -14.41 0.44 -11.95
C SER A 365 -14.11 0.43 -13.45
N GLY A 366 -13.68 -0.70 -14.00
CA GLY A 366 -13.41 -0.84 -15.43
C GLY A 366 -14.64 -1.25 -16.26
N VAL A 367 -15.67 -1.77 -15.59
CA VAL A 367 -16.95 -2.20 -16.22
C VAL A 367 -18.01 -1.10 -16.14
N LEU A 368 -17.98 -0.27 -15.09
CA LEU A 368 -18.84 0.88 -14.89
C LEU A 368 -18.36 2.08 -15.73
#